data_b054c14f04e589a73b4b88e37d3453c4
#
_entry.id   b054c14f04e589a73b4b88e37d3453c4
#
_cell.length_a   1.000
_cell.length_b   1.000
_cell.length_c   1.000
_cell.angle_alpha   90.00
_cell.angle_beta   90.00
_cell.angle_gamma   90.00
#
_symmetry.space_group_name_H-M   'P 1'
#
loop_
_entity.id
_entity.type
_entity.pdbx_description
1 polymer ?
#
loop_
_entity_poly.entity_id
_entity_poly.type
_entity_poly.pdbx_seq_one_letter_code
_entity_poly.pdbx_strand_id
1 'polypeptide(L)'
;MLVVHVFVHTKADRVEAFKAASIENAASSVEEPGIARFDVIQDLGDPTRFVLVEVYRTPEDPARHKETAHYQKWRDTVADMMAEPRRSVKFTNLYPPNAGW
;
A
#
# COMPACT_ATOMS: atom_id res chain seq x y z
N MET A 1 -12.27 -0.84 11.38
CA MET A 1 -11.38 -0.87 10.21
C MET A 1 -10.05 -1.49 10.58
N LEU A 2 -9.45 -2.20 9.65
CA LEU A 2 -8.05 -2.63 9.76
C LEU A 2 -7.21 -1.67 8.93
N VAL A 3 -6.26 -0.98 9.57
CA VAL A 3 -5.35 -0.04 8.90
C VAL A 3 -3.97 -0.69 8.82
N VAL A 4 -3.42 -0.78 7.62
CA VAL A 4 -2.09 -1.37 7.41
C VAL A 4 -1.18 -0.30 6.84
N HIS A 5 -0.04 -0.09 7.48
CA HIS A 5 1.04 0.74 6.95
C HIS A 5 2.12 -0.18 6.40
N VAL A 6 2.44 -0.05 5.13
CA VAL A 6 3.52 -0.78 4.48
C VAL A 6 4.68 0.18 4.28
N PHE A 7 5.79 -0.07 4.95
CA PHE A 7 6.98 0.76 4.88
C PHE A 7 7.90 0.23 3.79
N VAL A 8 8.25 1.10 2.84
CA VAL A 8 9.06 0.75 1.68
C VAL A 8 10.29 1.64 1.60
N HIS A 9 11.44 1.02 1.34
CA HIS A 9 12.68 1.73 1.03
C HIS A 9 13.18 1.20 -0.31
N THR A 10 13.11 2.06 -1.35
CA THR A 10 13.53 1.66 -2.70
C THR A 10 15.01 1.91 -2.92
N LYS A 11 15.56 1.27 -3.96
CA LYS A 11 16.86 1.64 -4.52
C LYS A 11 16.75 3.06 -5.12
N ALA A 12 17.85 3.82 -5.08
CA ALA A 12 17.86 5.22 -5.49
C ALA A 12 17.44 5.44 -6.97
N ASP A 13 17.76 4.48 -7.84
CA ASP A 13 17.46 4.55 -9.28
C ASP A 13 16.09 3.98 -9.65
N ARG A 14 15.30 3.56 -8.67
CA ARG A 14 13.99 2.93 -8.89
C ARG A 14 12.82 3.74 -8.33
N VAL A 15 13.06 4.94 -7.84
CA VAL A 15 12.04 5.80 -7.21
C VAL A 15 10.87 6.05 -8.16
N GLU A 16 11.14 6.51 -9.37
CA GLU A 16 10.06 6.84 -10.31
C GLU A 16 9.30 5.61 -10.79
N ALA A 17 10.00 4.49 -11.02
CA ALA A 17 9.36 3.24 -11.40
C ALA A 17 8.45 2.70 -10.28
N PHE A 18 8.87 2.81 -9.02
CA PHE A 18 8.07 2.42 -7.88
C PHE A 18 6.81 3.28 -7.74
N LYS A 19 6.96 4.60 -7.92
CA LYS A 19 5.82 5.53 -7.89
C LYS A 19 4.77 5.14 -8.92
N ALA A 20 5.19 4.93 -10.18
CA ALA A 20 4.28 4.60 -11.27
C ALA A 20 3.52 3.28 -10.99
N ALA A 21 4.24 2.24 -10.59
CA ALA A 21 3.63 0.93 -10.29
C ALA A 21 2.66 1.02 -9.11
N SER A 22 3.01 1.78 -8.08
CA SER A 22 2.21 1.89 -6.85
C SER A 22 0.97 2.74 -7.04
N ILE A 23 1.04 3.80 -7.83
CA ILE A 23 -0.13 4.61 -8.18
C ILE A 23 -1.12 3.79 -9.01
N GLU A 24 -0.64 3.00 -9.96
CA GLU A 24 -1.49 2.09 -10.74
C GLU A 24 -2.21 1.08 -9.86
N ASN A 25 -1.48 0.45 -8.94
CA ASN A 25 -2.06 -0.51 -7.99
C ASN A 25 -3.08 0.17 -7.06
N ALA A 26 -2.76 1.35 -6.55
CA ALA A 26 -3.67 2.10 -5.68
C ALA A 26 -4.98 2.45 -6.38
N ALA A 27 -4.90 2.90 -7.63
CA ALA A 27 -6.09 3.27 -8.41
C ALA A 27 -7.04 2.08 -8.63
N SER A 28 -6.49 0.88 -8.82
CA SER A 28 -7.30 -0.34 -8.93
C SER A 28 -7.78 -0.83 -7.56
N SER A 29 -6.94 -0.69 -6.53
CA SER A 29 -7.26 -1.17 -5.18
C SER A 29 -8.46 -0.46 -4.57
N VAL A 30 -8.62 0.84 -4.80
CA VAL A 30 -9.77 1.60 -4.26
C VAL A 30 -11.11 1.16 -4.86
N GLU A 31 -11.09 0.43 -5.97
CA GLU A 31 -12.31 -0.15 -6.57
C GLU A 31 -12.73 -1.46 -5.89
N GLU A 32 -11.88 -2.05 -5.06
CA GLU A 32 -12.22 -3.27 -4.32
C GLU A 32 -13.22 -2.95 -3.22
N PRO A 33 -14.32 -3.73 -3.09
CA PRO A 33 -15.36 -3.43 -2.09
C PRO A 33 -14.86 -3.49 -0.64
N GLY A 34 -13.80 -4.27 -0.38
CA GLY A 34 -13.20 -4.40 0.96
C GLY A 34 -12.20 -3.31 1.32
N ILE A 35 -11.84 -2.43 0.39
CA ILE A 35 -10.88 -1.37 0.64
C ILE A 35 -11.60 -0.03 0.78
N ALA A 36 -11.47 0.58 1.95
CA ALA A 36 -12.05 1.88 2.24
C ALA A 36 -11.14 3.04 1.81
N ARG A 37 -9.81 2.81 1.82
CA ARG A 37 -8.83 3.83 1.46
C ARG A 37 -7.50 3.15 1.09
N PHE A 38 -6.80 3.74 0.13
CA PHE A 38 -5.47 3.27 -0.27
C PHE A 38 -4.63 4.48 -0.68
N ASP A 39 -3.63 4.83 0.14
CA ASP A 39 -2.76 5.98 -0.08
C ASP A 39 -1.35 5.52 -0.41
N VAL A 40 -0.70 6.25 -1.31
CA VAL A 40 0.74 6.12 -1.58
C VAL A 40 1.37 7.44 -1.20
N ILE A 41 2.20 7.45 -0.16
CA ILE A 41 2.84 8.66 0.32
C ILE A 41 4.35 8.50 0.33
N GLN A 42 5.05 9.61 0.13
CA GLN A 42 6.51 9.65 0.02
C GLN A 42 7.08 10.54 1.11
N ASP A 43 8.18 10.12 1.72
CA ASP A 43 8.89 10.90 2.72
C ASP A 43 9.48 12.16 2.07
N LEU A 44 9.20 13.33 2.67
CA LEU A 44 9.71 14.60 2.15
C LEU A 44 11.23 14.72 2.31
N GLY A 45 11.79 14.09 3.32
CA GLY A 45 13.23 14.16 3.61
C GLY A 45 14.05 13.10 2.91
N ASP A 46 13.42 12.02 2.43
CA ASP A 46 14.11 10.92 1.75
C ASP A 46 13.20 10.35 0.66
N PRO A 47 13.43 10.72 -0.62
CA PRO A 47 12.58 10.30 -1.73
C PRO A 47 12.59 8.80 -2.01
N THR A 48 13.50 8.03 -1.41
CA THR A 48 13.53 6.56 -1.54
C THR A 48 12.61 5.86 -0.54
N ARG A 49 11.95 6.61 0.36
CA ARG A 49 11.10 6.04 1.40
C ARG A 49 9.64 6.39 1.15
N PHE A 50 8.80 5.36 1.25
CA PHE A 50 7.36 5.45 1.01
C PHE A 50 6.60 4.74 2.11
N VAL A 51 5.35 5.15 2.29
CA VAL A 51 4.39 4.40 3.10
C VAL A 51 3.15 4.18 2.24
N LEU A 52 2.67 2.93 2.19
CA LEU A 52 1.36 2.62 1.64
C LEU A 52 0.41 2.56 2.83
N VAL A 53 -0.66 3.35 2.79
CA VAL A 53 -1.69 3.34 3.82
C VAL A 53 -2.90 2.61 3.24
N GLU A 54 -3.15 1.41 3.75
CA GLU A 54 -4.20 0.53 3.25
C GLU A 54 -5.25 0.38 4.35
N VAL A 55 -6.49 0.74 4.05
CA VAL A 55 -7.57 0.65 5.01
C VAL A 55 -8.59 -0.37 4.52
N TYR A 56 -8.74 -1.44 5.27
CA TYR A 56 -9.64 -2.56 4.96
C TYR A 56 -10.87 -2.53 5.86
N ARG A 57 -12.02 -2.87 5.30
CA ARG A 57 -13.28 -2.87 6.04
C ARG A 57 -13.38 -4.02 7.02
N THR A 58 -12.77 -5.16 6.70
CA THR A 58 -12.77 -6.37 7.54
C THR A 58 -11.39 -7.02 7.59
N PRO A 59 -11.10 -7.86 8.60
CA PRO A 59 -9.82 -8.58 8.69
C PRO A 59 -9.57 -9.58 7.55
N GLU A 60 -10.61 -9.99 6.81
CA GLU A 60 -10.50 -10.92 5.68
C GLU A 60 -10.13 -10.24 4.37
N ASP A 61 -10.32 -8.92 4.27
CA ASP A 61 -10.11 -8.18 3.04
C ASP A 61 -8.64 -8.13 2.55
N PRO A 62 -7.62 -8.10 3.42
CA PRO A 62 -6.24 -8.20 2.95
C PRO A 62 -5.95 -9.46 2.13
N ALA A 63 -6.52 -10.61 2.51
CA ALA A 63 -6.35 -11.84 1.75
C ALA A 63 -6.99 -11.74 0.37
N ARG A 64 -8.18 -11.12 0.28
CA ARG A 64 -8.87 -10.89 -1.00
C ARG A 64 -8.08 -9.95 -1.90
N HIS A 65 -7.52 -8.87 -1.32
CA HIS A 65 -6.67 -7.93 -2.05
C HIS A 65 -5.48 -8.64 -2.70
N LYS A 66 -4.82 -9.54 -1.97
CA LYS A 66 -3.65 -10.28 -2.46
C LYS A 66 -3.98 -11.27 -3.57
N GLU A 67 -5.23 -11.63 -3.77
CA GLU A 67 -5.68 -12.50 -4.85
C GLU A 67 -5.96 -11.72 -6.15
N THR A 68 -5.99 -10.39 -6.10
CA THR A 68 -6.30 -9.58 -7.28
C THR A 68 -5.14 -9.55 -8.28
N ALA A 69 -5.48 -9.39 -9.55
CA ALA A 69 -4.49 -9.29 -10.62
C ALA A 69 -3.60 -8.06 -10.44
N HIS A 70 -4.18 -6.93 -10.03
CA HIS A 70 -3.41 -5.69 -9.84
C HIS A 70 -2.42 -5.79 -8.68
N TYR A 71 -2.76 -6.48 -7.58
CA TYR A 71 -1.80 -6.71 -6.49
C TYR A 71 -0.65 -7.58 -6.95
N GLN A 72 -0.95 -8.70 -7.63
CA GLN A 72 0.07 -9.64 -8.10
C GLN A 72 1.02 -8.98 -9.10
N LYS A 73 0.49 -8.16 -10.00
CA LYS A 73 1.29 -7.37 -10.93
C LYS A 73 2.22 -6.41 -10.18
N TRP A 74 1.67 -5.68 -9.21
CA TRP A 74 2.46 -4.75 -8.38
C TRP A 74 3.58 -5.49 -7.63
N ARG A 75 3.23 -6.58 -6.94
CA ARG A 75 4.18 -7.39 -6.16
C ARG A 75 5.35 -7.84 -7.03
N ASP A 76 5.06 -8.36 -8.22
CA ASP A 76 6.10 -8.88 -9.11
C ASP A 76 6.92 -7.76 -9.73
N THR A 77 6.28 -6.64 -10.07
CA THR A 77 6.95 -5.48 -10.67
C THR A 77 7.93 -4.82 -9.71
N VAL A 78 7.54 -4.65 -8.44
CA VAL A 78 8.37 -3.91 -7.46
C VAL A 78 9.38 -4.78 -6.71
N ALA A 79 9.35 -6.10 -6.90
CA ALA A 79 10.17 -7.03 -6.13
C ALA A 79 11.66 -6.69 -6.18
N ASP A 80 12.18 -6.29 -7.33
CA ASP A 80 13.60 -5.96 -7.52
C ASP A 80 13.92 -4.46 -7.29
N MET A 81 12.94 -3.68 -6.89
CA MET A 81 13.10 -2.25 -6.62
C MET A 81 13.46 -1.94 -5.17
N MET A 82 13.38 -2.93 -4.28
CA MET A 82 13.57 -2.75 -2.85
C MET A 82 15.05 -2.69 -2.47
N ALA A 83 15.43 -1.66 -1.70
CA ALA A 83 16.76 -1.59 -1.07
C ALA A 83 16.84 -2.54 0.14
N GLU A 84 15.70 -2.79 0.78
CA GLU A 84 15.54 -3.72 1.89
C GLU A 84 14.12 -4.29 1.85
N PRO A 85 13.83 -5.44 2.51
CA PRO A 85 12.48 -5.99 2.52
C PRO A 85 11.46 -5.00 3.10
N ARG A 86 10.30 -4.88 2.44
CA ARG A 86 9.22 -4.03 2.96
C ARG A 86 8.66 -4.60 4.24
N ARG A 87 8.15 -3.73 5.11
CA ARG A 87 7.65 -4.08 6.44
C ARG A 87 6.23 -3.57 6.59
N SER A 88 5.35 -4.39 7.17
CA SER A 88 3.96 -4.00 7.44
C SER A 88 3.72 -3.87 8.94
N VAL A 89 2.92 -2.88 9.33
CA VAL A 89 2.41 -2.73 10.69
C VAL A 89 0.90 -2.58 10.60
N LYS A 90 0.16 -3.31 11.44
CA LYS A 90 -1.28 -3.30 11.47
C LYS A 90 -1.79 -2.45 12.65
N PHE A 91 -2.83 -1.67 12.37
CA PHE A 91 -3.46 -0.78 13.34
C PHE A 91 -4.97 -0.96 13.30
N THR A 92 -5.63 -0.57 14.38
CA THR A 92 -7.08 -0.34 14.36
C THR A 92 -7.36 1.15 14.51
N ASN A 93 -8.46 1.62 13.92
CA ASN A 93 -8.85 3.02 14.06
C ASN A 93 -9.46 3.28 15.45
N LEU A 94 -9.06 4.37 16.04
CA LEU A 94 -9.71 4.91 17.25
C LEU A 94 -10.55 6.14 16.88
N TYR A 95 -10.03 6.95 15.94
CA TYR A 95 -10.69 8.09 15.34
C TYR A 95 -10.10 8.31 13.94
N PRO A 96 -10.90 8.56 12.90
CA PRO A 96 -12.37 8.64 12.95
C PRO A 96 -13.01 7.28 13.21
N PRO A 97 -14.30 7.24 13.65
CA PRO A 97 -15.04 5.99 13.77
C PRO A 97 -15.23 5.37 12.38
N ASN A 98 -15.66 4.10 12.32
CA ASN A 98 -15.73 3.37 11.05
C ASN A 98 -16.53 4.11 9.97
N ALA A 99 -17.58 4.80 10.33
CA ALA A 99 -18.38 5.57 9.37
C ALA A 99 -17.62 6.76 8.75
N GLY A 100 -16.47 7.15 9.30
CA GLY A 100 -15.66 8.26 8.80
C GLY A 100 -14.61 7.86 7.74
N TRP A 101 -14.61 6.60 7.33
CA TRP A 101 -13.61 6.10 6.37
C TRP A 101 -14.17 5.91 4.97
#